data_910106ad41d30d2b9e164812c30f3086
#
_entry.id   910106ad41d30d2b9e164812c30f3086
#
_cell.length_a   1.000
_cell.length_b   1.000
_cell.length_c   1.000
_cell.angle_alpha   90.00
_cell.angle_beta   90.00
_cell.angle_gamma   90.00
#
_symmetry.space_group_name_H-M   'P 1'
#
loop_
_entity.id
_entity.type
_entity.pdbx_description
1 polymer ?
#
loop_
_entity_poly.entity_id
_entity_poly.type
_entity_poly.pdbx_seq_one_letter_code
_entity_poly.pdbx_strand_id
1 'polypeptide(L)'
;MTALALLADSRFPSGGHAHSGSAEEAVSQGWITGVADLERFLLLRMSTSGAVAAGLAAAAAIWAGATGATGATGATEEHDPIDRMAACRVPGWLDCEADARMAAPASRAASRTQGRLLLHTARRVWPRSRALEVLDRGAFGVPSTPSSPVRPDGGATGAGALGAGGRLSRSAPHHSLVLGAAAAAAGSDGHGAAVAALYGAVGAAATAALRLLGLDPMAVTSCLAALCTEIDAAAAAAVASATMAIERSDGSILPSHGSIELDLASQRHARKEMKLFAS
;
A
#
# COMPACT_ATOMS: atom_id res chain seq x y z
N MET A 1 -1.54 2.92 20.91
CA MET A 1 -2.80 3.62 20.56
C MET A 1 -2.57 5.03 20.04
N THR A 2 -1.98 5.98 20.79
CA THR A 2 -1.84 7.39 20.35
C THR A 2 -0.99 7.58 19.09
N ALA A 3 0.10 6.84 18.93
CA ALA A 3 0.97 6.96 17.76
C ALA A 3 0.34 6.39 16.48
N LEU A 4 -0.59 5.41 16.58
CA LEU A 4 -1.39 4.94 15.46
C LEU A 4 -2.38 6.02 14.98
N ALA A 5 -2.98 6.77 15.92
CA ALA A 5 -3.85 7.89 15.59
C ALA A 5 -3.11 8.98 14.80
N LEU A 6 -1.80 9.17 15.05
CA LEU A 6 -0.97 10.07 14.25
C LEU A 6 -0.86 9.62 12.78
N LEU A 7 -0.75 8.32 12.51
CA LEU A 7 -0.71 7.80 11.14
C LEU A 7 -2.04 7.97 10.40
N ALA A 8 -3.16 7.95 11.14
CA ALA A 8 -4.50 8.18 10.60
C ALA A 8 -4.87 9.67 10.53
N ASP A 9 -4.07 10.56 11.14
CA ASP A 9 -4.32 11.99 11.12
C ASP A 9 -4.14 12.55 9.70
N SER A 10 -5.12 13.31 9.27
CA SER A 10 -5.09 13.98 7.97
C SER A 10 -3.90 14.94 7.77
N ARG A 11 -3.31 15.42 8.84
CA ARG A 11 -2.13 16.29 8.82
C ARG A 11 -0.82 15.52 8.72
N PHE A 12 -0.85 14.19 8.89
CA PHE A 12 0.36 13.39 8.69
C PHE A 12 0.77 13.42 7.22
N PRO A 13 1.99 13.89 6.88
CA PRO A 13 2.36 14.19 5.50
C PRO A 13 2.72 12.91 4.71
N SER A 14 1.76 11.98 4.60
CA SER A 14 1.87 10.74 3.82
C SER A 14 1.36 10.86 2.39
N GLY A 15 0.78 12.02 2.02
CA GLY A 15 0.20 12.24 0.69
C GLY A 15 -1.17 11.57 0.47
N GLY A 16 -1.76 10.93 1.48
CA GLY A 16 -3.03 10.21 1.37
C GLY A 16 -4.21 11.06 0.88
N HIS A 17 -4.22 12.36 1.22
CA HIS A 17 -5.29 13.29 0.80
C HIS A 17 -5.30 13.60 -0.69
N ALA A 18 -4.20 13.36 -1.39
CA ALA A 18 -4.11 13.59 -2.82
C ALA A 18 -4.77 12.47 -3.64
N HIS A 19 -5.12 11.35 -3.01
CA HIS A 19 -5.63 10.17 -3.70
C HIS A 19 -7.13 9.98 -3.46
N SER A 20 -7.89 9.86 -4.57
CA SER A 20 -9.34 9.60 -4.52
C SER A 20 -9.69 8.12 -4.41
N GLY A 21 -8.72 7.24 -4.61
CA GLY A 21 -8.97 5.81 -4.64
C GLY A 21 -10.03 5.40 -5.67
N SER A 22 -9.97 5.94 -6.87
CA SER A 22 -10.94 5.77 -7.97
C SER A 22 -12.31 6.44 -7.76
N ALA A 23 -12.56 7.13 -6.63
CA ALA A 23 -13.84 7.79 -6.38
C ALA A 23 -14.09 8.95 -7.37
N GLU A 24 -13.06 9.70 -7.79
CA GLU A 24 -13.20 10.77 -8.78
C GLU A 24 -13.70 10.21 -10.13
N GLU A 25 -13.16 9.07 -10.56
CA GLU A 25 -13.64 8.41 -11.77
C GLU A 25 -15.05 7.85 -11.59
N ALA A 26 -15.34 7.24 -10.44
CA ALA A 26 -16.66 6.72 -10.13
C ALA A 26 -17.76 7.81 -10.14
N VAL A 27 -17.45 8.99 -9.59
CA VAL A 27 -18.32 10.18 -9.68
C VAL A 27 -18.48 10.63 -11.14
N SER A 28 -17.40 10.74 -11.88
CA SER A 28 -17.41 11.14 -13.29
C SER A 28 -18.22 10.19 -14.19
N GLN A 29 -18.26 8.90 -13.85
CA GLN A 29 -19.04 7.88 -14.57
C GLN A 29 -20.50 7.76 -14.06
N GLY A 30 -20.89 8.54 -13.05
CA GLY A 30 -22.22 8.46 -12.45
C GLY A 30 -22.44 7.23 -11.57
N TRP A 31 -21.39 6.54 -11.15
CA TRP A 31 -21.50 5.40 -10.21
C TRP A 31 -21.76 5.88 -8.78
N ILE A 32 -21.32 7.11 -8.44
CA ILE A 32 -21.60 7.76 -7.17
C ILE A 32 -22.33 9.07 -7.50
N THR A 33 -23.59 9.15 -7.13
CA THR A 33 -24.44 10.33 -7.28
C THR A 33 -24.97 10.86 -5.96
N GLY A 34 -24.82 10.07 -4.88
CA GLY A 34 -25.30 10.41 -3.54
C GLY A 34 -24.71 9.47 -2.49
N VAL A 35 -25.15 9.65 -1.23
CA VAL A 35 -24.62 8.91 -0.07
C VAL A 35 -24.86 7.40 -0.18
N ALA A 36 -26.03 6.98 -0.67
CA ALA A 36 -26.34 5.55 -0.82
C ALA A 36 -25.44 4.84 -1.85
N ASP A 37 -25.07 5.55 -2.94
CA ASP A 37 -24.11 5.02 -3.91
C ASP A 37 -22.71 4.99 -3.33
N LEU A 38 -22.35 6.03 -2.57
CA LEU A 38 -21.08 6.09 -1.85
C LEU A 38 -20.92 4.90 -0.90
N GLU A 39 -21.93 4.58 -0.10
CA GLU A 39 -21.89 3.44 0.83
C GLU A 39 -21.57 2.14 0.07
N ARG A 40 -22.29 1.84 -1.03
CA ARG A 40 -22.02 0.66 -1.85
C ARG A 40 -20.60 0.65 -2.42
N PHE A 41 -20.12 1.80 -2.87
CA PHE A 41 -18.76 1.95 -3.38
C PHE A 41 -17.70 1.71 -2.29
N LEU A 42 -17.91 2.21 -1.08
CA LEU A 42 -17.00 2.01 0.06
C LEU A 42 -16.96 0.53 0.48
N LEU A 43 -18.11 -0.16 0.51
CA LEU A 43 -18.17 -1.61 0.76
C LEU A 43 -17.42 -2.42 -0.31
N LEU A 44 -17.59 -2.08 -1.59
CA LEU A 44 -16.84 -2.71 -2.67
C LEU A 44 -15.33 -2.51 -2.51
N ARG A 45 -14.90 -1.29 -2.21
CA ARG A 45 -13.48 -1.00 -1.98
C ARG A 45 -12.92 -1.73 -0.77
N MET A 46 -13.67 -1.75 0.32
CA MET A 46 -13.27 -2.42 1.56
C MET A 46 -13.07 -3.93 1.31
N SER A 47 -14.03 -4.58 0.64
CA SER A 47 -13.99 -6.02 0.39
C SER A 47 -13.00 -6.46 -0.69
N THR A 48 -12.45 -5.54 -1.49
CA THR A 48 -11.50 -5.81 -2.57
C THR A 48 -10.13 -5.22 -2.28
N SER A 49 -9.80 -4.07 -2.84
CA SER A 49 -8.48 -3.43 -2.69
C SER A 49 -8.15 -3.08 -1.23
N GLY A 50 -9.16 -2.80 -0.41
CA GLY A 50 -9.00 -2.56 1.03
C GLY A 50 -8.56 -3.81 1.77
N ALA A 51 -9.21 -4.95 1.52
CA ALA A 51 -8.85 -6.22 2.13
C ALA A 51 -7.43 -6.67 1.74
N VAL A 52 -7.05 -6.49 0.48
CA VAL A 52 -5.67 -6.74 0.00
C VAL A 52 -4.68 -5.84 0.72
N ALA A 53 -4.95 -4.54 0.81
CA ALA A 53 -4.09 -3.59 1.49
C ALA A 53 -3.94 -3.92 2.98
N ALA A 54 -5.04 -4.33 3.64
CA ALA A 54 -5.05 -4.72 5.05
C ALA A 54 -4.21 -5.98 5.32
N GLY A 55 -4.36 -7.02 4.49
CA GLY A 55 -3.56 -8.24 4.61
C GLY A 55 -2.07 -7.99 4.46
N LEU A 56 -1.68 -7.19 3.46
CA LEU A 56 -0.28 -6.80 3.24
C LEU A 56 0.26 -5.90 4.37
N ALA A 57 -0.54 -4.98 4.88
CA ALA A 57 -0.14 -4.11 5.99
C ALA A 57 0.01 -4.91 7.30
N ALA A 58 -0.92 -5.83 7.58
CA ALA A 58 -0.82 -6.74 8.71
C ALA A 58 0.45 -7.61 8.64
N ALA A 59 0.72 -8.23 7.49
CA ALA A 59 1.90 -9.05 7.28
C ALA A 59 3.20 -8.24 7.44
N ALA A 60 3.23 -7.02 6.92
CA ALA A 60 4.37 -6.13 7.08
C ALA A 60 4.56 -5.69 8.55
N ALA A 61 3.47 -5.48 9.31
CA ALA A 61 3.55 -5.14 10.73
C ALA A 61 4.05 -6.33 11.56
N ILE A 62 3.56 -7.55 11.28
CA ILE A 62 4.02 -8.79 11.93
C ILE A 62 5.53 -8.99 11.68
N TRP A 63 5.96 -8.90 10.41
CA TRP A 63 7.38 -8.95 10.05
C TRP A 63 8.20 -7.90 10.78
N ALA A 64 7.73 -6.65 10.80
CA ALA A 64 8.42 -5.53 11.43
C ALA A 64 8.55 -5.73 12.95
N GLY A 65 7.52 -6.26 13.60
CA GLY A 65 7.55 -6.61 15.03
C GLY A 65 8.58 -7.71 15.35
N ALA A 66 8.63 -8.77 14.53
CA ALA A 66 9.56 -9.87 14.71
C ALA A 66 11.03 -9.45 14.49
N THR A 67 11.30 -8.44 13.66
CA THR A 67 12.68 -7.95 13.41
C THR A 67 13.23 -7.04 14.51
N GLY A 68 12.55 -6.90 15.66
CA GLY A 68 12.95 -6.00 16.74
C GLY A 68 12.86 -4.53 16.36
N ALA A 69 12.00 -4.22 15.41
CA ALA A 69 11.80 -2.88 14.86
C ALA A 69 11.22 -1.87 15.86
N THR A 70 10.72 -2.33 17.00
CA THR A 70 10.33 -1.50 18.14
C THR A 70 11.57 -1.22 18.98
N GLY A 71 12.20 -0.09 18.79
CA GLY A 71 13.43 0.35 19.48
C GLY A 71 13.28 0.57 20.99
N ALA A 72 12.60 -0.30 21.68
CA ALA A 72 12.30 -0.24 23.11
C ALA A 72 13.01 -1.36 23.90
N THR A 73 14.29 -1.60 23.67
CA THR A 73 15.23 -2.11 24.73
C THR A 73 16.61 -2.30 24.12
N GLY A 74 17.63 -1.76 24.75
CA GLY A 74 19.03 -1.87 24.34
C GLY A 74 19.61 -3.26 24.57
N ALA A 75 19.17 -4.23 23.79
CA ALA A 75 19.83 -5.52 23.69
C ALA A 75 20.65 -5.54 22.40
N THR A 76 21.97 -5.44 22.57
CA THR A 76 22.97 -5.77 21.55
C THR A 76 22.97 -7.30 21.38
N GLU A 77 21.96 -7.88 20.76
CA GLU A 77 22.03 -9.27 20.34
C GLU A 77 22.67 -9.33 18.96
N GLU A 78 23.81 -9.99 18.88
CA GLU A 78 24.40 -10.47 17.63
C GLU A 78 23.40 -11.42 16.96
N HIS A 79 22.55 -10.85 16.11
CA HIS A 79 21.64 -11.65 15.28
C HIS A 79 22.46 -12.45 14.26
N ASP A 80 22.20 -13.75 14.20
CA ASP A 80 22.75 -14.68 13.22
C ASP A 80 22.63 -14.06 11.81
N PRO A 81 23.68 -14.13 10.96
CA PRO A 81 23.61 -13.71 9.56
C PRO A 81 22.44 -14.32 8.78
N ILE A 82 22.00 -15.53 9.16
CA ILE A 82 20.86 -16.23 8.56
C ILE A 82 19.55 -15.49 8.88
N ASP A 83 19.36 -15.02 10.11
CA ASP A 83 18.19 -14.24 10.52
C ASP A 83 18.13 -12.88 9.83
N ARG A 84 19.31 -12.26 9.61
CA ARG A 84 19.38 -11.02 8.83
C ARG A 84 18.98 -11.20 7.37
N MET A 85 19.38 -12.30 6.73
CA MET A 85 18.99 -12.60 5.35
C MET A 85 17.50 -12.93 5.25
N ALA A 86 16.93 -13.65 6.20
CA ALA A 86 15.50 -13.92 6.27
C ALA A 86 14.71 -12.63 6.48
N ALA A 87 15.15 -11.75 7.39
CA ALA A 87 14.54 -10.45 7.63
C ALA A 87 14.53 -9.54 6.38
N CYS A 88 15.53 -9.65 5.51
CA CYS A 88 15.58 -8.87 4.26
C CYS A 88 14.77 -9.48 3.11
N ARG A 89 14.42 -10.77 3.16
CA ARG A 89 13.67 -11.46 2.09
C ARG A 89 12.16 -11.19 2.17
N VAL A 90 11.61 -11.12 3.38
CA VAL A 90 10.16 -10.95 3.58
C VAL A 90 9.61 -9.66 2.94
N PRO A 91 10.25 -8.48 3.09
CA PRO A 91 9.74 -7.26 2.42
C PRO A 91 9.73 -7.37 0.90
N GLY A 92 10.75 -7.95 0.29
CA GLY A 92 10.81 -8.16 -1.15
C GLY A 92 9.73 -9.12 -1.64
N TRP A 93 9.47 -10.19 -0.89
CA TRP A 93 8.40 -11.13 -1.17
C TRP A 93 7.02 -10.44 -1.03
N LEU A 94 6.75 -9.72 0.05
CA LEU A 94 5.49 -8.98 0.23
C LEU A 94 5.28 -7.91 -0.86
N ASP A 95 6.35 -7.30 -1.34
CA ASP A 95 6.28 -6.33 -2.43
C ASP A 95 5.87 -6.99 -3.76
N CYS A 96 6.39 -8.19 -4.05
CA CYS A 96 5.95 -8.99 -5.20
C CYS A 96 4.49 -9.42 -5.06
N GLU A 97 4.05 -9.82 -3.85
CA GLU A 97 2.67 -10.16 -3.57
C GLU A 97 1.73 -8.96 -3.76
N ALA A 98 2.19 -7.75 -3.44
CA ALA A 98 1.45 -6.53 -3.68
C ALA A 98 1.32 -6.22 -5.18
N ASP A 99 2.41 -6.36 -5.96
CA ASP A 99 2.36 -6.21 -7.42
C ASP A 99 1.40 -7.21 -8.07
N ALA A 100 1.42 -8.47 -7.63
CA ALA A 100 0.58 -9.54 -8.18
C ALA A 100 -0.92 -9.31 -7.94
N ARG A 101 -1.30 -8.62 -6.85
CA ARG A 101 -2.69 -8.36 -6.46
C ARG A 101 -3.25 -7.04 -6.99
N MET A 102 -2.43 -6.20 -7.57
CA MET A 102 -2.84 -4.93 -8.18
C MET A 102 -2.79 -5.08 -9.70
N ALA A 103 -3.89 -5.48 -10.33
CA ALA A 103 -3.94 -5.71 -11.77
C ALA A 103 -3.64 -4.42 -12.57
N ALA A 104 -4.19 -3.27 -12.14
CA ALA A 104 -3.99 -1.99 -12.82
C ALA A 104 -2.59 -1.41 -12.61
N PRO A 105 -1.80 -1.16 -13.66
CA PRO A 105 -0.53 -0.45 -13.56
C PRO A 105 -0.63 0.91 -12.88
N ALA A 106 -1.74 1.64 -13.07
CA ALA A 106 -2.00 2.92 -12.41
C ALA A 106 -2.08 2.76 -10.88
N SER A 107 -2.76 1.71 -10.39
CA SER A 107 -2.86 1.41 -8.96
C SER A 107 -1.50 1.07 -8.37
N ARG A 108 -0.67 0.28 -9.08
CA ARG A 108 0.70 -0.01 -8.64
C ARG A 108 1.55 1.25 -8.55
N ALA A 109 1.50 2.12 -9.56
CA ALA A 109 2.25 3.38 -9.59
C ALA A 109 1.81 4.33 -8.45
N ALA A 110 0.50 4.45 -8.20
CA ALA A 110 -0.05 5.24 -7.11
C ALA A 110 0.41 4.70 -5.74
N SER A 111 0.30 3.38 -5.52
CA SER A 111 0.74 2.73 -4.30
C SER A 111 2.23 2.94 -4.02
N ARG A 112 3.09 2.85 -5.04
CA ARG A 112 4.53 3.10 -4.90
C ARG A 112 4.85 4.58 -4.64
N THR A 113 4.09 5.49 -5.22
CA THR A 113 4.23 6.93 -4.94
C THR A 113 3.86 7.25 -3.50
N GLN A 114 2.74 6.72 -3.01
CA GLN A 114 2.32 6.86 -1.61
C GLN A 114 3.32 6.19 -0.67
N GLY A 115 3.81 5.00 -1.01
CA GLY A 115 4.81 4.28 -0.23
C GLY A 115 6.09 5.09 -0.07
N ARG A 116 6.57 5.74 -1.13
CA ARG A 116 7.74 6.63 -1.07
C ARG A 116 7.52 7.80 -0.12
N LEU A 117 6.38 8.48 -0.23
CA LEU A 117 6.06 9.64 0.60
C LEU A 117 5.93 9.25 2.07
N LEU A 118 5.20 8.17 2.35
CA LEU A 118 5.02 7.65 3.69
C LEU A 118 6.36 7.21 4.31
N LEU A 119 7.20 6.49 3.54
CA LEU A 119 8.51 6.04 4.01
C LEU A 119 9.42 7.22 4.38
N HIS A 120 9.46 8.24 3.51
CA HIS A 120 10.23 9.46 3.78
C HIS A 120 9.81 10.14 5.09
N THR A 121 8.51 10.23 5.34
CA THR A 121 7.98 10.82 6.57
C THR A 121 8.23 9.92 7.78
N ALA A 122 7.89 8.62 7.65
CA ALA A 122 8.01 7.66 8.73
C ALA A 122 9.46 7.51 9.22
N ARG A 123 10.45 7.55 8.31
CA ARG A 123 11.88 7.53 8.66
C ARG A 123 12.31 8.73 9.53
N ARG A 124 11.66 9.87 9.37
CA ARG A 124 11.94 11.06 10.20
C ARG A 124 11.25 10.99 11.56
N VAL A 125 10.02 10.45 11.59
CA VAL A 125 9.25 10.33 12.83
C VAL A 125 9.76 9.18 13.70
N TRP A 126 10.15 8.05 13.09
CA TRP A 126 10.68 6.87 13.77
C TRP A 126 12.06 6.49 13.25
N PRO A 127 13.11 7.31 13.50
CA PRO A 127 14.45 7.13 12.90
C PRO A 127 15.17 5.86 13.37
N ARG A 128 14.74 5.29 14.50
CA ARG A 128 15.33 4.06 15.07
C ARG A 128 14.65 2.77 14.55
N SER A 129 13.61 2.87 13.75
CA SER A 129 12.91 1.69 13.23
C SER A 129 13.77 0.97 12.19
N ARG A 130 14.20 -0.25 12.55
CA ARG A 130 14.98 -1.11 11.66
C ARG A 130 14.16 -1.55 10.44
N ALA A 131 12.87 -1.84 10.60
CA ALA A 131 12.01 -2.22 9.49
C ALA A 131 11.90 -1.11 8.44
N LEU A 132 11.72 0.15 8.87
CA LEU A 132 11.72 1.30 7.96
C LEU A 132 13.09 1.50 7.28
N GLU A 133 14.19 1.20 7.99
CA GLU A 133 15.53 1.24 7.41
C GLU A 133 15.72 0.15 6.34
N VAL A 134 15.23 -1.06 6.58
CA VAL A 134 15.27 -2.16 5.59
C VAL A 134 14.46 -1.79 4.36
N LEU A 135 13.27 -1.22 4.52
CA LEU A 135 12.44 -0.75 3.41
C LEU A 135 13.12 0.39 2.62
N ASP A 136 13.83 1.29 3.30
CA ASP A 136 14.53 2.41 2.65
C ASP A 136 15.74 1.95 1.82
N ARG A 137 16.45 0.92 2.29
CA ARG A 137 17.62 0.34 1.61
C ARG A 137 17.26 -0.70 0.56
N GLY A 138 16.05 -1.27 0.61
CA GLY A 138 15.60 -2.34 -0.26
C GLY A 138 15.53 -1.92 -1.73
N ALA A 139 15.65 -2.90 -2.62
CA ALA A 139 15.32 -2.76 -4.04
C ALA A 139 13.95 -3.45 -4.25
N PHE A 140 12.96 -2.70 -4.71
CA PHE A 140 11.59 -3.16 -4.92
C PHE A 140 11.21 -3.08 -6.40
N GLY A 141 10.19 -3.85 -6.77
CA GLY A 141 9.69 -3.95 -8.13
C GLY A 141 10.30 -5.11 -8.91
N VAL A 142 9.54 -5.58 -9.89
CA VAL A 142 10.03 -6.58 -10.85
C VAL A 142 11.18 -5.96 -11.63
N PRO A 143 12.34 -6.63 -11.77
CA PRO A 143 13.38 -6.17 -12.68
C PRO A 143 12.71 -5.98 -14.05
N SER A 144 12.71 -4.74 -14.57
CA SER A 144 12.32 -4.51 -15.94
C SER A 144 13.33 -5.28 -16.79
N THR A 145 12.90 -6.41 -17.37
CA THR A 145 13.64 -6.98 -18.51
C THR A 145 13.79 -5.83 -19.50
N PRO A 146 15.01 -5.51 -19.93
CA PRO A 146 15.17 -4.54 -20.99
C PRO A 146 14.33 -5.05 -22.16
N SER A 147 13.26 -4.34 -22.51
CA SER A 147 12.55 -4.56 -23.76
C SER A 147 13.55 -4.23 -24.85
N SER A 148 14.26 -5.23 -25.33
CA SER A 148 15.03 -5.12 -26.56
C SER A 148 14.04 -4.68 -27.63
N PRO A 149 14.23 -3.53 -28.28
CA PRO A 149 13.50 -3.25 -29.49
C PRO A 149 13.94 -4.33 -30.49
N VAL A 150 13.03 -5.23 -30.83
CA VAL A 150 13.20 -6.10 -32.01
C VAL A 150 13.31 -5.15 -33.21
N ARG A 151 14.51 -4.87 -33.64
CA ARG A 151 14.75 -4.27 -34.94
C ARG A 151 14.63 -5.39 -35.98
N PRO A 152 13.73 -5.23 -36.94
CA PRO A 152 13.62 -6.16 -38.07
C PRO A 152 14.62 -5.79 -39.14
N ASP A 153 15.89 -5.80 -38.91
CA ASP A 153 16.87 -5.75 -40.02
C ASP A 153 18.22 -6.32 -39.57
N GLY A 154 18.65 -7.33 -40.25
CA GLY A 154 19.91 -8.01 -40.03
C GLY A 154 21.10 -7.13 -40.41
N GLY A 155 22.09 -7.14 -39.55
CA GLY A 155 23.38 -6.54 -39.82
C GLY A 155 24.32 -6.82 -38.65
N ALA A 156 25.11 -7.90 -38.75
CA ALA A 156 26.18 -8.19 -37.82
C ALA A 156 27.35 -7.25 -38.12
N THR A 157 27.76 -6.44 -37.14
CA THR A 157 29.16 -5.99 -37.00
C THR A 157 29.43 -5.52 -35.57
N GLY A 158 30.30 -6.23 -34.90
CA GLY A 158 31.50 -5.72 -34.25
C GLY A 158 31.36 -4.99 -32.90
N ALA A 159 31.83 -5.69 -31.86
CA ALA A 159 32.70 -5.19 -30.79
C ALA A 159 32.35 -3.86 -30.08
N GLY A 160 32.14 -4.00 -28.80
CA GLY A 160 32.61 -3.01 -27.82
C GLY A 160 31.64 -1.93 -27.41
N ALA A 161 30.89 -2.18 -26.32
CA ALA A 161 30.62 -1.16 -25.34
C ALA A 161 30.18 -1.83 -24.02
N LEU A 162 31.15 -2.18 -23.20
CA LEU A 162 30.97 -2.21 -21.77
C LEU A 162 30.74 -0.75 -21.32
N GLY A 163 29.51 -0.28 -21.37
CA GLY A 163 29.15 1.08 -21.12
C GLY A 163 27.99 1.17 -20.15
N ALA A 164 28.29 1.70 -18.98
CA ALA A 164 27.41 2.28 -17.99
C ALA A 164 26.40 1.30 -17.37
N GLY A 165 26.72 0.85 -16.15
CA GLY A 165 25.80 0.21 -15.24
C GLY A 165 24.48 0.96 -15.20
N GLY A 166 23.47 0.39 -15.87
CA GLY A 166 22.10 0.81 -15.70
C GLY A 166 21.78 0.67 -14.22
N ARG A 167 21.72 1.79 -13.52
CA ARG A 167 21.13 1.82 -12.18
C ARG A 167 19.73 1.27 -12.36
N LEU A 168 19.50 0.06 -11.83
CA LEU A 168 18.17 -0.45 -11.61
C LEU A 168 17.41 0.69 -10.94
N SER A 169 16.42 1.25 -11.62
CA SER A 169 15.57 2.28 -11.05
C SER A 169 14.95 1.65 -9.81
N ARG A 170 15.44 2.03 -8.63
CA ARG A 170 14.92 1.52 -7.36
C ARG A 170 13.48 1.95 -7.26
N SER A 171 12.56 1.01 -7.47
CA SER A 171 11.15 1.24 -7.22
C SER A 171 10.96 1.41 -5.72
N ALA A 172 10.08 2.31 -5.30
CA ALA A 172 9.74 2.45 -3.90
C ALA A 172 8.86 1.27 -3.46
N PRO A 173 8.89 0.86 -2.18
CA PRO A 173 7.99 -0.16 -1.67
C PRO A 173 6.53 0.29 -1.76
N HIS A 174 5.62 -0.68 -1.87
CA HIS A 174 4.18 -0.39 -1.88
C HIS A 174 3.72 0.24 -0.56
N HIS A 175 2.70 1.10 -0.66
CA HIS A 175 2.13 1.83 0.49
C HIS A 175 1.76 0.93 1.67
N SER A 176 1.12 -0.22 1.41
CA SER A 176 0.69 -1.15 2.46
C SER A 176 1.86 -1.70 3.28
N LEU A 177 3.02 -1.97 2.66
CA LEU A 177 4.20 -2.45 3.36
C LEU A 177 4.76 -1.36 4.29
N VAL A 178 4.85 -0.15 3.78
CA VAL A 178 5.34 0.99 4.57
C VAL A 178 4.39 1.31 5.70
N LEU A 179 3.08 1.24 5.47
CA LEU A 179 2.06 1.48 6.48
C LEU A 179 2.18 0.46 7.63
N GLY A 180 2.32 -0.83 7.31
CA GLY A 180 2.52 -1.88 8.31
C GLY A 180 3.79 -1.66 9.14
N ALA A 181 4.92 -1.39 8.49
CA ALA A 181 6.17 -1.10 9.18
C ALA A 181 6.11 0.17 10.03
N ALA A 182 5.42 1.21 9.56
CA ALA A 182 5.20 2.45 10.31
C ALA A 182 4.27 2.24 11.51
N ALA A 183 3.22 1.42 11.36
CA ALA A 183 2.33 1.05 12.46
C ALA A 183 3.10 0.29 13.56
N ALA A 184 3.93 -0.68 13.20
CA ALA A 184 4.81 -1.37 14.13
C ALA A 184 5.79 -0.41 14.82
N ALA A 185 6.41 0.50 14.08
CA ALA A 185 7.29 1.53 14.63
C ALA A 185 6.57 2.49 15.59
N ALA A 186 5.27 2.69 15.39
CA ALA A 186 4.37 3.44 16.27
C ALA A 186 3.89 2.61 17.48
N GLY A 187 4.36 1.38 17.66
CA GLY A 187 3.97 0.49 18.76
C GLY A 187 2.59 -0.17 18.59
N SER A 188 2.10 -0.25 17.34
CA SER A 188 0.88 -0.97 16.99
C SER A 188 1.21 -2.37 16.47
N ASP A 189 0.21 -3.23 16.44
CA ASP A 189 0.29 -4.59 15.92
C ASP A 189 -0.27 -4.74 14.50
N GLY A 190 -0.38 -5.97 14.02
CA GLY A 190 -0.96 -6.28 12.71
C GLY A 190 -2.43 -5.84 12.60
N HIS A 191 -3.19 -5.89 13.70
CA HIS A 191 -4.60 -5.48 13.70
C HIS A 191 -4.74 -3.97 13.48
N GLY A 192 -3.98 -3.17 14.24
CA GLY A 192 -3.99 -1.72 14.04
C GLY A 192 -3.50 -1.31 12.65
N ALA A 193 -2.51 -2.02 12.09
CA ALA A 193 -2.07 -1.79 10.72
C ALA A 193 -3.16 -2.10 9.67
N ALA A 194 -3.91 -3.20 9.86
CA ALA A 194 -5.04 -3.58 9.01
C ALA A 194 -6.18 -2.57 9.08
N VAL A 195 -6.57 -2.15 10.30
CA VAL A 195 -7.58 -1.10 10.52
C VAL A 195 -7.17 0.19 9.83
N ALA A 196 -5.91 0.63 9.99
CA ALA A 196 -5.42 1.84 9.35
C ALA A 196 -5.48 1.75 7.81
N ALA A 197 -5.16 0.58 7.24
CA ALA A 197 -5.25 0.36 5.79
C ALA A 197 -6.70 0.41 5.28
N LEU A 198 -7.62 -0.29 5.96
CA LEU A 198 -9.04 -0.31 5.60
C LEU A 198 -9.68 1.06 5.73
N TYR A 199 -9.52 1.71 6.89
CA TYR A 199 -10.06 3.04 7.12
C TYR A 199 -9.49 4.07 6.14
N GLY A 200 -8.18 4.01 5.87
CA GLY A 200 -7.54 4.85 4.85
C GLY A 200 -8.14 4.65 3.45
N ALA A 201 -8.41 3.40 3.07
CA ALA A 201 -9.00 3.08 1.77
C ALA A 201 -10.43 3.65 1.61
N VAL A 202 -11.28 3.56 2.63
CA VAL A 202 -12.65 4.08 2.58
C VAL A 202 -12.71 5.59 2.84
N GLY A 203 -11.91 6.10 3.78
CA GLY A 203 -11.89 7.51 4.17
C GLY A 203 -11.42 8.44 3.05
N ALA A 204 -10.39 8.04 2.29
CA ALA A 204 -9.94 8.80 1.13
C ALA A 204 -11.02 8.91 0.06
N ALA A 205 -11.70 7.81 -0.26
CA ALA A 205 -12.79 7.79 -1.23
C ALA A 205 -14.02 8.61 -0.76
N ALA A 206 -14.39 8.49 0.51
CA ALA A 206 -15.47 9.26 1.11
C ALA A 206 -15.18 10.77 1.07
N THR A 207 -13.95 11.18 1.40
CA THR A 207 -13.51 12.58 1.34
C THR A 207 -13.52 13.12 -0.08
N ALA A 208 -13.11 12.32 -1.06
CA ALA A 208 -13.15 12.71 -2.47
C ALA A 208 -14.60 12.90 -2.95
N ALA A 209 -15.49 11.95 -2.68
CA ALA A 209 -16.91 12.06 -3.05
C ALA A 209 -17.60 13.26 -2.38
N LEU A 210 -17.33 13.51 -1.09
CA LEU A 210 -17.83 14.66 -0.36
C LEU A 210 -17.49 15.98 -1.10
N ARG A 211 -16.24 16.15 -1.52
CA ARG A 211 -15.78 17.37 -2.19
C ARG A 211 -16.31 17.50 -3.61
N LEU A 212 -16.38 16.38 -4.34
CA LEU A 212 -16.80 16.37 -5.75
C LEU A 212 -18.30 16.62 -5.93
N LEU A 213 -19.11 16.09 -5.02
CA LEU A 213 -20.57 16.15 -5.11
C LEU A 213 -21.20 17.16 -4.15
N GLY A 214 -20.42 17.77 -3.24
CA GLY A 214 -20.97 18.65 -2.22
C GLY A 214 -21.94 17.94 -1.28
N LEU A 215 -21.63 16.66 -0.94
CA LEU A 215 -22.48 15.88 -0.04
C LEU A 215 -22.52 16.47 1.37
N ASP A 216 -23.60 16.16 2.13
CA ASP A 216 -23.67 16.53 3.54
C ASP A 216 -22.56 15.81 4.33
N PRO A 217 -21.66 16.56 5.00
CA PRO A 217 -20.59 15.98 5.81
C PRO A 217 -21.08 15.04 6.92
N MET A 218 -22.23 15.34 7.52
CA MET A 218 -22.81 14.52 8.57
C MET A 218 -23.30 13.18 8.03
N ALA A 219 -23.94 13.16 6.85
CA ALA A 219 -24.37 11.94 6.21
C ALA A 219 -23.19 11.06 5.80
N VAL A 220 -22.10 11.64 5.25
CA VAL A 220 -20.87 10.90 4.92
C VAL A 220 -20.19 10.35 6.18
N THR A 221 -20.15 11.13 7.26
CA THR A 221 -19.59 10.67 8.55
C THR A 221 -20.40 9.52 9.12
N SER A 222 -21.74 9.60 9.05
CA SER A 222 -22.63 8.51 9.50
C SER A 222 -22.42 7.24 8.67
N CYS A 223 -22.22 7.37 7.35
CA CYS A 223 -21.87 6.25 6.48
C CYS A 223 -20.54 5.59 6.90
N LEU A 224 -19.49 6.38 7.18
CA LEU A 224 -18.22 5.84 7.67
C LEU A 224 -18.36 5.19 9.05
N ALA A 225 -19.14 5.76 9.94
CA ALA A 225 -19.39 5.19 11.26
C ALA A 225 -20.12 3.84 11.19
N ALA A 226 -21.05 3.69 10.25
CA ALA A 226 -21.75 2.42 10.02
C ALA A 226 -20.81 1.31 9.55
N LEU A 227 -19.69 1.64 8.87
CA LEU A 227 -18.69 0.67 8.38
C LEU A 227 -17.70 0.22 9.47
N CYS A 228 -17.70 0.80 10.66
CA CYS A 228 -16.66 0.49 11.65
C CYS A 228 -16.66 -0.99 12.06
N THR A 229 -17.82 -1.60 12.26
CA THR A 229 -17.92 -3.03 12.63
C THR A 229 -17.39 -3.94 11.54
N GLU A 230 -17.69 -3.63 10.29
CA GLU A 230 -17.20 -4.36 9.11
C GLU A 230 -15.69 -4.17 8.92
N ILE A 231 -15.16 -2.97 9.21
CA ILE A 231 -13.73 -2.70 9.19
C ILE A 231 -13.01 -3.56 10.24
N ASP A 232 -13.52 -3.62 11.46
CA ASP A 232 -12.92 -4.42 12.54
C ASP A 232 -12.94 -5.92 12.20
N ALA A 233 -14.05 -6.42 11.66
CA ALA A 233 -14.15 -7.81 11.22
C ALA A 233 -13.20 -8.13 10.07
N ALA A 234 -13.10 -7.25 9.06
CA ALA A 234 -12.19 -7.40 7.94
C ALA A 234 -10.72 -7.31 8.39
N ALA A 235 -10.40 -6.45 9.35
CA ALA A 235 -9.06 -6.36 9.93
C ALA A 235 -8.68 -7.64 10.67
N ALA A 236 -9.59 -8.22 11.46
CA ALA A 236 -9.35 -9.49 12.14
C ALA A 236 -9.07 -10.63 11.14
N ALA A 237 -9.85 -10.72 10.07
CA ALA A 237 -9.63 -11.70 9.00
C ALA A 237 -8.29 -11.47 8.27
N ALA A 238 -7.93 -10.22 8.01
CA ALA A 238 -6.65 -9.85 7.40
C ALA A 238 -5.45 -10.26 8.26
N VAL A 239 -5.54 -10.08 9.59
CA VAL A 239 -4.49 -10.51 10.53
C VAL A 239 -4.36 -12.03 10.55
N ALA A 240 -5.47 -12.76 10.60
CA ALA A 240 -5.44 -14.22 10.61
C ALA A 240 -4.75 -14.77 9.35
N SER A 241 -5.10 -14.26 8.16
CA SER A 241 -4.46 -14.65 6.91
C SER A 241 -3.00 -14.22 6.83
N ALA A 242 -2.65 -13.02 7.31
CA ALA A 242 -1.29 -12.51 7.33
C ALA A 242 -0.37 -13.34 8.24
N THR A 243 -0.85 -13.73 9.43
CA THR A 243 -0.11 -14.60 10.37
C THR A 243 0.20 -15.93 9.71
N MET A 244 -0.81 -16.61 9.16
CA MET A 244 -0.60 -17.89 8.46
C MET A 244 0.32 -17.74 7.25
N ALA A 245 0.21 -16.66 6.48
CA ALA A 245 1.05 -16.42 5.31
C ALA A 245 2.52 -16.27 5.69
N ILE A 246 2.82 -15.53 6.77
CA ILE A 246 4.19 -15.35 7.28
C ILE A 246 4.74 -16.67 7.83
N GLU A 247 3.97 -17.37 8.67
CA GLU A 247 4.37 -18.64 9.28
C GLU A 247 4.68 -19.72 8.24
N ARG A 248 3.88 -19.80 7.18
CA ARG A 248 4.03 -20.80 6.11
C ARG A 248 4.89 -20.33 4.94
N SER A 249 5.29 -19.07 4.92
CA SER A 249 5.94 -18.43 3.77
C SER A 249 5.13 -18.60 2.47
N ASP A 250 3.81 -18.53 2.57
CA ASP A 250 2.86 -18.79 1.49
C ASP A 250 1.97 -17.56 1.23
N GLY A 251 2.27 -16.82 0.17
CA GLY A 251 1.54 -15.62 -0.24
C GLY A 251 0.11 -15.90 -0.73
N SER A 252 -0.19 -17.14 -1.14
CA SER A 252 -1.54 -17.49 -1.62
C SER A 252 -2.62 -17.34 -0.55
N ILE A 253 -2.21 -17.36 0.73
CA ILE A 253 -3.09 -17.19 1.90
C ILE A 253 -3.55 -15.73 2.08
N LEU A 254 -2.75 -14.77 1.59
CA LEU A 254 -3.11 -13.36 1.69
C LEU A 254 -4.35 -13.03 0.82
N PRO A 255 -5.20 -12.07 1.23
CA PRO A 255 -6.34 -11.64 0.44
C PRO A 255 -5.95 -11.26 -0.99
N SER A 256 -6.73 -11.75 -1.99
CA SER A 256 -6.45 -11.52 -3.41
C SER A 256 -7.68 -11.02 -4.19
N HIS A 257 -8.69 -10.49 -3.49
CA HIS A 257 -9.92 -10.00 -4.10
C HIS A 257 -9.64 -8.74 -4.94
N GLY A 258 -10.05 -8.76 -6.21
CA GLY A 258 -9.98 -7.64 -7.13
C GLY A 258 -11.37 -7.17 -7.56
N SER A 259 -11.43 -5.97 -8.15
CA SER A 259 -12.60 -5.49 -8.88
C SER A 259 -12.14 -4.93 -10.22
N ILE A 260 -12.62 -5.53 -11.29
CA ILE A 260 -12.32 -5.08 -12.66
C ILE A 260 -12.76 -3.63 -12.86
N GLU A 261 -13.91 -3.26 -12.27
CA GLU A 261 -14.45 -1.90 -12.35
C GLU A 261 -13.51 -0.88 -11.71
N LEU A 262 -12.99 -1.17 -10.51
CA LEU A 262 -12.05 -0.28 -9.83
C LEU A 262 -10.70 -0.20 -10.55
N ASP A 263 -10.22 -1.30 -11.12
CA ASP A 263 -9.00 -1.34 -11.91
C ASP A 263 -9.14 -0.51 -13.18
N LEU A 264 -10.25 -0.66 -13.91
CA LEU A 264 -10.55 0.13 -15.10
C LEU A 264 -10.74 1.61 -14.76
N ALA A 265 -11.41 1.93 -13.65
CA ALA A 265 -11.56 3.29 -13.16
C ALA A 265 -10.19 3.93 -12.86
N SER A 266 -9.30 3.20 -12.18
CA SER A 266 -7.94 3.65 -11.90
C SER A 266 -7.15 3.96 -13.20
N GLN A 267 -7.24 3.07 -14.21
CA GLN A 267 -6.58 3.27 -15.50
C GLN A 267 -7.16 4.43 -16.30
N ARG A 268 -8.48 4.61 -16.31
CA ARG A 268 -9.14 5.75 -16.97
C ARG A 268 -8.73 7.06 -16.29
N HIS A 269 -8.78 7.08 -14.96
CA HIS A 269 -8.38 8.24 -14.18
C HIS A 269 -6.92 8.63 -14.45
N ALA A 270 -6.00 7.67 -14.55
CA ALA A 270 -4.60 7.91 -14.83
C ALA A 270 -4.35 8.60 -16.18
N ARG A 271 -5.25 8.44 -17.16
CA ARG A 271 -5.17 9.02 -18.50
C ARG A 271 -5.80 10.42 -18.62
N LYS A 272 -6.53 10.87 -17.60
CA LYS A 272 -7.15 12.21 -17.63
C LYS A 272 -6.08 13.31 -17.55
N GLU A 273 -6.22 14.34 -18.37
CA GLU A 273 -5.34 15.52 -18.34
C GLU A 273 -5.61 16.39 -17.12
N MET A 274 -6.89 16.61 -16.79
CA MET A 274 -7.30 17.34 -15.59
C MET A 274 -7.81 16.38 -14.52
N LYS A 275 -7.24 16.50 -13.33
CA LYS A 275 -7.56 15.69 -12.14
C LYS A 275 -7.55 16.59 -10.91
N LEU A 276 -8.51 16.39 -10.03
CA LEU A 276 -8.53 17.05 -8.72
C LEU A 276 -7.74 16.24 -7.68
N PHE A 277 -7.64 14.92 -7.91
CA PHE A 277 -6.92 13.99 -7.04
C PHE A 277 -5.91 13.19 -7.87
N ALA A 278 -4.88 12.67 -7.21
CA ALA A 278 -4.09 11.56 -7.73
C ALA A 278 -4.90 10.27 -7.65
N SER A 279 -4.66 9.32 -8.53
CA SER A 279 -5.38 8.03 -8.51
C SER A 279 -4.88 7.13 -7.41
#